data_602dc6f4d60a46e5d77622813484d587
#
_entry.id   602dc6f4d60a46e5d77622813484d587
#
_cell.length_a   1.000
_cell.length_b   1.000
_cell.length_c   1.000
_cell.angle_alpha   90.00
_cell.angle_beta   90.00
_cell.angle_gamma   90.00
#
_symmetry.space_group_name_H-M   'P 1'
#
loop_
_entity.id
_entity.type
_entity.pdbx_description
1 polymer ?
#
loop_
_entity_poly.entity_id
_entity_poly.type
_entity_poly.pdbx_seq_one_letter_code
_entity_poly.pdbx_strand_id
1 'polypeptide(L)'
;MNPRPHGIVRACLLGLLMLAAPLSGCIGEGELLEEVDLTTALTIDGTSPENAVFRAGEWHDVLLMGEGLRVAAPAHDVLLFVDGIIDIDSSVPVEGDRVLVQLLTTPYTEHVELVVWAKDGTKSVLNTTVTNGTPIISGEAWYEKMDYITCDTPSDDCGAYNFRWMGSPNAQFERAASYFQGHFEGLGYDTHLMRVIDHLNPSQPESLNVVAWKRGMRDDCVQGMGAHMDIAPPAGPPGGGTWEGAYDNTAGTVAVMMYAQVLVDLQVECDTFLALWSSEEEGLRGSNAFANNDCEACLPQDKELRFYINMDMMGISWPAVKENGDPFPYHAWSGPDIDPEVQDVAITSVLDHVHRNILKAPMDLRIEGSYGAGCDQHWDDHYNLVMDVHEDTFGRSDHVTFRNLGAQTIFHLGAYDEDYSAYHSPQDTLENMVAVVGGQENLEESIEFVLWAAFLEFMLADQTPEIRNINA
;
A
#
# COMPACT_ATOMS: atom_id res chain seq x y z
N MET A 1 -15.39 18.40 -13.35
CA MET A 1 -15.25 17.11 -14.04
C MET A 1 -16.39 16.22 -13.62
N ASN A 2 -17.09 15.59 -14.54
CA ASN A 2 -18.28 14.80 -14.19
C ASN A 2 -17.87 13.45 -13.61
N PRO A 3 -18.38 13.02 -12.45
CA PRO A 3 -18.15 11.68 -11.96
C PRO A 3 -18.84 10.67 -12.90
N ARG A 4 -18.12 9.64 -13.30
CA ARG A 4 -18.68 8.52 -14.06
C ARG A 4 -19.60 7.69 -13.15
N PRO A 5 -20.73 7.20 -13.61
CA PRO A 5 -21.69 6.46 -12.79
C PRO A 5 -21.30 4.96 -12.70
N HIS A 6 -20.18 4.62 -12.09
CA HIS A 6 -19.81 3.21 -11.90
C HIS A 6 -20.41 2.57 -10.63
N GLY A 7 -20.83 3.38 -9.64
CA GLY A 7 -21.33 2.86 -8.36
C GLY A 7 -22.71 2.19 -8.37
N ILE A 8 -23.54 2.41 -9.37
CA ILE A 8 -24.95 1.93 -9.34
C ILE A 8 -25.12 0.50 -9.90
N VAL A 9 -24.21 0.05 -10.75
CA VAL A 9 -24.30 -1.31 -11.31
C VAL A 9 -23.81 -2.38 -10.33
N ARG A 10 -22.88 -2.03 -9.43
CA ARG A 10 -22.32 -2.96 -8.43
C ARG A 10 -23.33 -3.40 -7.37
N ALA A 11 -24.22 -2.53 -6.94
CA ALA A 11 -25.18 -2.82 -5.86
C ALA A 11 -26.31 -3.81 -6.24
N CYS A 12 -26.61 -3.99 -7.51
CA CYS A 12 -27.73 -4.85 -7.95
C CYS A 12 -27.31 -6.29 -8.28
N LEU A 13 -26.03 -6.60 -8.46
CA LEU A 13 -25.57 -7.97 -8.76
C LEU A 13 -25.19 -8.78 -7.51
N LEU A 14 -24.81 -8.14 -6.42
CA LEU A 14 -24.41 -8.79 -5.16
C LEU A 14 -25.55 -9.53 -4.41
N GLY A 15 -26.78 -9.35 -4.79
CA GLY A 15 -27.94 -9.95 -4.10
C GLY A 15 -28.27 -11.40 -4.47
N LEU A 16 -27.60 -12.05 -5.40
CA LEU A 16 -28.05 -13.32 -5.96
C LEU A 16 -27.06 -14.49 -5.89
N LEU A 17 -25.85 -14.34 -5.31
CA LEU A 17 -24.80 -15.37 -5.39
C LEU A 17 -24.26 -15.89 -4.03
N MET A 18 -24.95 -15.67 -2.92
CA MET A 18 -24.57 -16.29 -1.64
C MET A 18 -25.06 -17.74 -1.54
N LEU A 19 -24.45 -18.68 -2.25
CA LEU A 19 -24.52 -20.12 -1.94
C LEU A 19 -23.54 -20.91 -2.82
N ALA A 20 -22.26 -20.95 -2.48
CA ALA A 20 -21.40 -22.07 -2.90
C ALA A 20 -20.23 -22.27 -1.92
N ALA A 21 -20.20 -23.41 -1.31
CA ALA A 21 -19.11 -23.87 -0.45
C ALA A 21 -17.89 -24.32 -1.28
N PRO A 22 -16.66 -24.17 -0.79
CA PRO A 22 -15.46 -24.58 -1.52
C PRO A 22 -15.32 -26.10 -1.54
N LEU A 23 -15.18 -26.69 -2.72
CA LEU A 23 -14.77 -28.08 -2.91
C LEU A 23 -13.30 -28.08 -3.39
N SER A 24 -12.39 -28.34 -2.46
CA SER A 24 -11.01 -28.68 -2.79
C SER A 24 -10.93 -30.07 -3.42
N GLY A 25 -10.69 -30.13 -4.71
CA GLY A 25 -10.43 -31.40 -5.42
C GLY A 25 -9.14 -31.30 -6.22
N CYS A 26 -8.18 -32.17 -5.88
CA CYS A 26 -6.96 -32.36 -6.68
C CYS A 26 -7.32 -32.74 -8.11
N ILE A 27 -6.92 -31.95 -9.09
CA ILE A 27 -7.03 -32.31 -10.50
C ILE A 27 -5.74 -33.04 -10.88
N GLY A 28 -5.90 -34.32 -11.25
CA GLY A 28 -4.79 -35.18 -11.73
C GLY A 28 -4.26 -34.70 -13.07
N GLU A 29 -2.95 -34.74 -13.22
CA GLU A 29 -2.28 -34.54 -14.51
C GLU A 29 -2.75 -35.56 -15.56
N GLY A 30 -3.22 -35.10 -16.70
CA GLY A 30 -3.18 -35.93 -17.89
C GLY A 30 -4.41 -36.07 -18.78
N GLU A 31 -5.21 -35.04 -19.03
CA GLU A 31 -6.09 -35.03 -20.19
C GLU A 31 -5.84 -33.80 -21.05
N LEU A 32 -5.45 -34.04 -22.31
CA LEU A 32 -5.43 -33.02 -23.35
C LEU A 32 -6.88 -32.63 -23.63
N LEU A 33 -7.31 -31.52 -23.06
CA LEU A 33 -8.64 -30.96 -23.32
C LEU A 33 -8.63 -30.32 -24.73
N GLU A 34 -9.69 -30.57 -25.52
CA GLU A 34 -9.86 -29.90 -26.82
C GLU A 34 -10.05 -28.39 -26.61
N GLU A 35 -9.38 -27.61 -27.44
CA GLU A 35 -9.46 -26.17 -27.45
C GLU A 35 -10.81 -25.74 -28.06
N VAL A 36 -11.67 -25.06 -27.27
CA VAL A 36 -12.92 -24.48 -27.79
C VAL A 36 -12.75 -22.99 -27.99
N ASP A 37 -13.28 -22.52 -29.08
CA ASP A 37 -13.36 -21.12 -29.41
C ASP A 37 -14.34 -20.39 -28.47
N LEU A 38 -13.86 -19.90 -27.34
CA LEU A 38 -14.62 -19.06 -26.39
C LEU A 38 -14.71 -17.59 -26.84
N THR A 39 -14.24 -17.25 -28.03
CA THR A 39 -14.21 -15.87 -28.53
C THR A 39 -15.57 -15.19 -28.57
N THR A 40 -16.66 -15.94 -28.61
CA THR A 40 -18.03 -15.41 -28.51
C THR A 40 -18.56 -15.27 -27.10
N ALA A 41 -17.91 -15.88 -26.10
CA ALA A 41 -18.34 -15.87 -24.71
C ALA A 41 -17.56 -14.91 -23.82
N LEU A 42 -16.39 -14.47 -24.26
CA LEU A 42 -15.50 -13.58 -23.53
C LEU A 42 -15.71 -12.14 -23.99
N THR A 43 -16.06 -11.25 -23.09
CA THR A 43 -16.14 -9.80 -23.37
C THR A 43 -15.32 -9.06 -22.34
N ILE A 44 -14.42 -8.20 -22.79
CA ILE A 44 -13.61 -7.34 -21.93
C ILE A 44 -14.04 -5.90 -22.16
N ASP A 45 -14.48 -5.19 -21.12
CA ASP A 45 -15.01 -3.80 -21.21
C ASP A 45 -16.06 -3.63 -22.31
N GLY A 46 -16.85 -4.69 -22.60
CA GLY A 46 -17.86 -4.67 -23.66
C GLY A 46 -17.31 -4.86 -25.07
N THR A 47 -16.01 -5.14 -25.22
CA THR A 47 -15.37 -5.42 -26.51
C THR A 47 -15.13 -6.93 -26.71
N SER A 48 -15.05 -7.37 -27.95
CA SER A 48 -14.65 -8.75 -28.30
C SER A 48 -13.20 -9.01 -27.85
N PRO A 49 -12.83 -10.25 -27.42
CA PRO A 49 -11.45 -10.62 -27.05
C PRO A 49 -10.40 -10.29 -28.11
N GLU A 50 -10.80 -10.39 -29.40
CA GLU A 50 -9.92 -10.01 -30.53
C GLU A 50 -9.52 -8.53 -30.51
N ASN A 51 -10.28 -7.69 -29.81
CA ASN A 51 -10.03 -6.24 -29.69
C ASN A 51 -9.79 -5.82 -28.22
N ALA A 52 -9.69 -6.77 -27.30
CA ALA A 52 -9.42 -6.48 -25.91
C ALA A 52 -7.97 -5.99 -25.75
N VAL A 53 -7.85 -4.84 -25.13
CA VAL A 53 -6.54 -4.24 -24.82
C VAL A 53 -6.45 -4.12 -23.31
N PHE A 54 -5.56 -4.89 -22.71
CA PHE A 54 -5.15 -4.68 -21.33
C PHE A 54 -4.11 -3.57 -21.28
N ARG A 55 -4.20 -2.72 -20.27
CA ARG A 55 -3.31 -1.60 -20.06
C ARG A 55 -2.64 -1.72 -18.69
N ALA A 56 -1.36 -1.44 -18.65
CA ALA A 56 -0.56 -1.54 -17.44
C ALA A 56 -1.06 -0.57 -16.34
N GLY A 57 -1.12 -1.06 -15.12
CA GLY A 57 -1.52 -0.28 -13.96
C GLY A 57 -3.02 0.02 -13.85
N GLU A 58 -3.88 -0.67 -14.59
CA GLU A 58 -5.32 -0.41 -14.62
C GLU A 58 -6.17 -1.62 -14.20
N TRP A 59 -7.41 -1.34 -13.76
CA TRP A 59 -8.44 -2.37 -13.59
C TRP A 59 -9.10 -2.72 -14.92
N HIS A 60 -9.37 -4.02 -15.12
CA HIS A 60 -10.04 -4.54 -16.29
C HIS A 60 -11.19 -5.47 -15.90
N ASP A 61 -12.38 -5.18 -16.39
CA ASP A 61 -13.55 -6.04 -16.19
C ASP A 61 -13.65 -7.07 -17.32
N VAL A 62 -13.61 -8.35 -16.98
CA VAL A 62 -13.75 -9.46 -17.92
C VAL A 62 -15.02 -10.22 -17.60
N LEU A 63 -16.01 -10.15 -18.49
CA LEU A 63 -17.24 -10.89 -18.36
C LEU A 63 -17.14 -12.21 -19.14
N LEU A 64 -17.19 -13.32 -18.42
CA LEU A 64 -17.23 -14.66 -18.98
C LEU A 64 -18.66 -15.17 -18.97
N MET A 65 -19.11 -15.80 -20.05
CA MET A 65 -20.43 -16.40 -20.18
C MET A 65 -20.34 -17.80 -20.75
N GLY A 66 -21.01 -18.76 -20.10
CA GLY A 66 -21.04 -20.17 -20.51
C GLY A 66 -21.65 -21.04 -19.41
N GLU A 67 -21.66 -22.36 -19.56
CA GLU A 67 -22.14 -23.28 -18.52
C GLU A 67 -20.96 -23.78 -17.68
N GLY A 68 -21.06 -23.59 -16.35
CA GLY A 68 -20.10 -24.13 -15.38
C GLY A 68 -18.66 -23.64 -15.61
N LEU A 69 -18.51 -22.36 -15.93
CA LEU A 69 -17.23 -21.74 -16.21
C LEU A 69 -16.33 -21.75 -14.98
N ARG A 70 -15.06 -21.99 -15.22
CA ARG A 70 -13.98 -21.88 -14.25
C ARG A 70 -12.89 -21.00 -14.86
N VAL A 71 -12.30 -20.12 -14.09
CA VAL A 71 -11.27 -19.19 -14.54
C VAL A 71 -10.06 -19.25 -13.62
N ALA A 72 -8.87 -19.13 -14.20
CA ALA A 72 -7.64 -18.90 -13.47
C ALA A 72 -6.73 -17.99 -14.28
N ALA A 73 -5.91 -17.20 -13.59
CA ALA A 73 -4.85 -16.39 -14.18
C ALA A 73 -3.49 -17.00 -13.77
N PRO A 74 -2.85 -17.84 -14.58
CA PRO A 74 -1.60 -18.49 -14.22
C PRO A 74 -0.37 -17.56 -14.27
N ALA A 75 -0.53 -16.33 -14.77
CA ALA A 75 0.53 -15.33 -14.71
C ALA A 75 0.51 -14.62 -13.35
N HIS A 76 1.62 -14.67 -12.63
CA HIS A 76 1.77 -14.13 -11.28
C HIS A 76 1.88 -12.59 -11.21
N ASP A 77 1.83 -11.91 -12.34
CA ASP A 77 1.98 -10.45 -12.47
C ASP A 77 0.66 -9.69 -12.57
N VAL A 78 -0.47 -10.35 -12.33
CA VAL A 78 -1.81 -9.75 -12.26
C VAL A 78 -2.53 -10.19 -10.99
N LEU A 79 -3.37 -9.33 -10.44
CA LEU A 79 -4.32 -9.70 -9.42
C LEU A 79 -5.66 -10.06 -10.04
N LEU A 80 -6.18 -11.23 -9.68
CA LEU A 80 -7.49 -11.69 -10.06
C LEU A 80 -8.48 -11.40 -8.92
N PHE A 81 -9.44 -10.56 -9.16
CA PHE A 81 -10.49 -10.24 -8.21
C PHE A 81 -11.82 -10.85 -8.66
N VAL A 82 -12.35 -11.77 -7.87
CA VAL A 82 -13.58 -12.48 -8.17
C VAL A 82 -14.49 -12.43 -6.95
N ASP A 83 -15.69 -11.85 -7.09
CA ASP A 83 -16.72 -11.76 -6.04
C ASP A 83 -16.19 -11.32 -4.66
N GLY A 84 -15.27 -10.37 -4.63
CA GLY A 84 -14.67 -9.85 -3.41
C GLY A 84 -13.45 -10.65 -2.91
N ILE A 85 -13.02 -11.67 -3.62
CA ILE A 85 -11.80 -12.44 -3.32
C ILE A 85 -10.68 -12.00 -4.27
N ILE A 86 -9.50 -11.75 -3.71
CA ILE A 86 -8.28 -11.57 -4.50
C ILE A 86 -7.55 -12.90 -4.55
N ASP A 87 -7.35 -13.43 -5.74
CA ASP A 87 -6.52 -14.59 -5.99
C ASP A 87 -5.24 -14.16 -6.69
N ILE A 88 -4.12 -14.35 -6.03
CA ILE A 88 -2.80 -14.03 -6.57
C ILE A 88 -2.07 -15.28 -7.03
N ASP A 89 -2.35 -16.37 -6.38
CA ASP A 89 -1.73 -17.65 -6.72
C ASP A 89 -2.47 -18.34 -7.87
N SER A 90 -3.54 -17.71 -8.36
CA SER A 90 -4.30 -18.09 -9.55
C SER A 90 -4.72 -19.56 -9.63
N SER A 91 -4.65 -20.27 -8.51
CA SER A 91 -4.93 -21.70 -8.45
C SER A 91 -6.39 -22.02 -8.10
N VAL A 92 -7.18 -21.04 -7.68
CA VAL A 92 -8.57 -21.23 -7.26
C VAL A 92 -9.53 -20.96 -8.41
N PRO A 93 -10.12 -21.98 -9.04
CA PRO A 93 -11.10 -21.77 -10.09
C PRO A 93 -12.44 -21.27 -9.50
N VAL A 94 -13.03 -20.29 -10.14
CA VAL A 94 -14.38 -19.82 -9.84
C VAL A 94 -15.38 -20.49 -10.76
N GLU A 95 -16.45 -21.03 -10.20
CA GLU A 95 -17.48 -21.74 -10.96
C GLU A 95 -18.75 -20.89 -11.14
N GLY A 96 -19.29 -20.85 -12.34
CA GLY A 96 -20.55 -20.19 -12.64
C GLY A 96 -20.92 -20.28 -14.12
N ASP A 97 -22.16 -19.91 -14.45
CA ASP A 97 -22.60 -19.80 -15.84
C ASP A 97 -22.33 -18.41 -16.40
N ARG A 98 -22.06 -17.45 -15.51
CA ARG A 98 -21.68 -16.09 -15.83
C ARG A 98 -20.76 -15.61 -14.71
N VAL A 99 -19.53 -15.26 -15.04
CA VAL A 99 -18.51 -14.83 -14.10
C VAL A 99 -17.98 -13.48 -14.52
N LEU A 100 -18.05 -12.51 -13.61
CA LEU A 100 -17.33 -11.25 -13.75
C LEU A 100 -15.99 -11.38 -13.02
N VAL A 101 -14.94 -11.22 -13.76
CA VAL A 101 -13.57 -11.21 -13.24
C VAL A 101 -13.02 -9.81 -13.41
N GLN A 102 -12.50 -9.25 -12.33
CA GLN A 102 -11.74 -8.01 -12.37
C GLN A 102 -10.25 -8.35 -12.27
N LEU A 103 -9.49 -7.83 -13.20
CA LEU A 103 -8.04 -7.98 -13.23
C LEU A 103 -7.40 -6.63 -12.91
N LEU A 104 -6.46 -6.63 -11.99
CA LEU A 104 -5.56 -5.51 -11.80
C LEU A 104 -4.20 -5.86 -12.39
N THR A 105 -3.79 -5.13 -13.40
CA THR A 105 -2.43 -5.16 -13.92
C THR A 105 -1.57 -4.16 -13.16
N THR A 106 -0.30 -4.44 -13.01
CA THR A 106 0.68 -3.48 -12.48
C THR A 106 1.37 -2.73 -13.62
N PRO A 107 2.10 -1.64 -13.37
CA PRO A 107 2.93 -1.00 -14.39
C PRO A 107 3.98 -1.94 -15.01
N TYR A 108 4.30 -3.03 -14.32
CA TYR A 108 5.31 -4.03 -14.69
C TYR A 108 4.71 -5.25 -15.41
N THR A 109 3.39 -5.30 -15.58
CA THR A 109 2.71 -6.42 -16.25
C THR A 109 2.93 -6.33 -17.76
N GLU A 110 3.59 -7.32 -18.33
CA GLU A 110 3.85 -7.39 -19.80
C GLU A 110 2.78 -8.19 -20.54
N HIS A 111 2.21 -9.21 -19.90
CA HIS A 111 1.17 -10.07 -20.49
C HIS A 111 0.10 -10.39 -19.47
N VAL A 112 -1.10 -10.62 -20.01
CA VAL A 112 -2.21 -11.23 -19.26
C VAL A 112 -2.50 -12.59 -19.87
N GLU A 113 -2.48 -13.63 -19.05
CA GLU A 113 -2.95 -14.96 -19.40
C GLU A 113 -4.14 -15.35 -18.52
N LEU A 114 -5.30 -15.59 -19.15
CA LEU A 114 -6.47 -16.13 -18.51
C LEU A 114 -6.77 -17.50 -19.08
N VAL A 115 -6.95 -18.48 -18.21
CA VAL A 115 -7.36 -19.83 -18.58
C VAL A 115 -8.81 -20.01 -18.15
N VAL A 116 -9.66 -20.37 -19.08
CA VAL A 116 -11.09 -20.58 -18.85
C VAL A 116 -11.45 -22.02 -19.22
N TRP A 117 -12.16 -22.69 -18.34
CA TRP A 117 -12.73 -24.02 -18.58
C TRP A 117 -14.23 -23.93 -18.61
N ALA A 118 -14.86 -24.65 -19.52
CA ALA A 118 -16.30 -24.87 -19.55
C ALA A 118 -16.66 -26.17 -18.81
N LYS A 119 -17.96 -26.37 -18.53
CA LYS A 119 -18.50 -27.54 -17.81
C LYS A 119 -18.19 -28.89 -18.49
N ASP A 120 -18.08 -28.91 -19.80
CA ASP A 120 -17.72 -30.09 -20.58
C ASP A 120 -16.22 -30.40 -20.55
N GLY A 121 -15.42 -29.62 -19.84
CA GLY A 121 -13.99 -29.80 -19.74
C GLY A 121 -13.19 -29.04 -20.80
N THR A 122 -13.85 -28.33 -21.68
CA THR A 122 -13.20 -27.56 -22.71
C THR A 122 -12.39 -26.40 -22.11
N LYS A 123 -11.18 -26.21 -22.59
CA LYS A 123 -10.25 -25.18 -22.14
C LYS A 123 -10.00 -24.13 -23.22
N SER A 124 -10.05 -22.88 -22.87
CA SER A 124 -9.56 -21.77 -23.70
C SER A 124 -8.55 -20.94 -22.91
N VAL A 125 -7.61 -20.37 -23.64
CA VAL A 125 -6.56 -19.51 -23.08
C VAL A 125 -6.58 -18.17 -23.80
N LEU A 126 -6.86 -17.10 -23.07
CA LEU A 126 -6.59 -15.75 -23.54
C LEU A 126 -5.15 -15.41 -23.14
N ASN A 127 -4.31 -15.13 -24.11
CA ASN A 127 -2.95 -14.66 -23.87
C ASN A 127 -2.73 -13.40 -24.71
N THR A 128 -2.53 -12.28 -24.06
CA THR A 128 -2.38 -10.99 -24.76
C THR A 128 -1.32 -10.11 -24.09
N THR A 129 -0.64 -9.33 -24.91
CA THR A 129 0.31 -8.32 -24.44
C THR A 129 -0.42 -7.15 -23.79
N VAL A 130 0.16 -6.60 -22.77
CA VAL A 130 -0.30 -5.39 -22.10
C VAL A 130 0.32 -4.17 -22.81
N THR A 131 -0.47 -3.15 -22.99
CA THR A 131 -0.02 -1.86 -23.53
C THR A 131 0.15 -0.84 -22.42
N ASN A 132 0.81 0.28 -22.70
CA ASN A 132 0.91 1.36 -21.73
C ASN A 132 -0.48 1.85 -21.34
N GLY A 133 -0.69 2.04 -20.05
CA GLY A 133 -1.92 2.53 -19.44
C GLY A 133 -1.73 3.83 -18.69
N THR A 134 -2.74 4.22 -17.94
CA THR A 134 -2.67 5.27 -16.93
C THR A 134 -2.79 4.60 -15.56
N PRO A 135 -1.67 4.38 -14.86
CA PRO A 135 -1.68 3.67 -13.60
C PRO A 135 -2.62 4.31 -12.58
N ILE A 136 -3.35 3.48 -11.82
CA ILE A 136 -4.21 3.98 -10.72
C ILE A 136 -3.40 4.56 -9.57
N ILE A 137 -2.13 4.18 -9.50
CA ILE A 137 -1.11 4.73 -8.61
C ILE A 137 0.07 5.10 -9.50
N SER A 138 0.51 6.36 -9.49
CA SER A 138 1.64 6.81 -10.30
C SER A 138 2.58 7.73 -9.53
N GLY A 139 3.85 7.65 -9.86
CA GLY A 139 4.87 8.54 -9.30
C GLY A 139 4.66 9.99 -9.68
N GLU A 140 4.19 10.28 -10.91
CA GLU A 140 3.84 11.62 -11.35
C GLU A 140 2.76 12.26 -10.47
N ALA A 141 1.66 11.54 -10.21
CA ALA A 141 0.58 12.05 -9.35
C ALA A 141 1.04 12.24 -7.89
N TRP A 142 1.95 11.39 -7.41
CA TRP A 142 2.58 11.56 -6.11
C TRP A 142 3.44 12.82 -6.10
N TYR A 143 4.28 13.04 -7.12
CA TYR A 143 5.15 14.21 -7.22
C TYR A 143 4.35 15.52 -7.26
N GLU A 144 3.28 15.58 -8.04
CA GLU A 144 2.38 16.74 -8.08
C GLU A 144 1.79 17.08 -6.69
N LYS A 145 1.42 16.07 -5.91
CA LYS A 145 0.93 16.28 -4.52
C LYS A 145 2.04 16.72 -3.59
N MET A 146 3.25 16.18 -3.74
CA MET A 146 4.43 16.60 -2.99
C MET A 146 4.73 18.07 -3.23
N ASP A 147 4.83 18.47 -4.50
CA ASP A 147 5.10 19.87 -4.89
C ASP A 147 4.03 20.83 -4.34
N TYR A 148 2.76 20.43 -4.41
CA TYR A 148 1.65 21.22 -3.83
C TYR A 148 1.76 21.42 -2.31
N ILE A 149 2.24 20.41 -1.59
CA ILE A 149 2.36 20.44 -0.12
C ILE A 149 3.62 21.17 0.31
N THR A 150 4.74 20.97 -0.36
CA THR A 150 6.07 21.41 0.05
C THR A 150 6.44 22.81 -0.48
N CYS A 151 5.71 23.34 -1.41
CA CYS A 151 5.94 24.69 -1.95
C CYS A 151 5.85 25.80 -0.89
N ASP A 152 6.55 26.92 -1.10
CA ASP A 152 6.78 27.95 -0.07
C ASP A 152 5.65 28.96 0.10
N THR A 153 4.97 29.33 -0.98
CA THR A 153 4.04 30.46 -0.99
C THR A 153 2.66 30.03 -1.43
N PRO A 154 1.63 30.16 -0.58
CA PRO A 154 0.28 29.77 -0.92
C PRO A 154 -0.24 30.44 -2.19
N SER A 155 -0.77 29.66 -3.12
CA SER A 155 -1.43 30.06 -4.36
C SER A 155 -2.47 29.00 -4.77
N ASP A 156 -3.11 29.17 -5.92
CA ASP A 156 -4.04 28.15 -6.45
C ASP A 156 -3.32 26.82 -6.74
N ASP A 157 -2.02 26.90 -7.10
CA ASP A 157 -1.18 25.73 -7.43
C ASP A 157 -0.22 25.35 -6.29
N CYS A 158 -0.32 25.96 -5.12
CA CYS A 158 0.59 25.77 -4.00
C CYS A 158 -0.13 25.88 -2.66
N GLY A 159 -0.21 24.76 -1.95
CA GLY A 159 -0.82 24.69 -0.61
C GLY A 159 0.05 25.28 0.49
N ALA A 160 1.37 25.18 0.33
CA ALA A 160 2.37 25.56 1.31
C ALA A 160 2.07 25.02 2.72
N TYR A 161 2.01 23.68 2.81
CA TYR A 161 1.77 22.94 4.07
C TYR A 161 3.07 22.34 4.62
N ASN A 162 4.19 22.94 4.29
CA ASN A 162 5.53 22.44 4.54
C ASN A 162 5.93 22.45 6.02
N PHE A 163 5.57 23.46 6.80
CA PHE A 163 6.01 23.56 8.19
C PHE A 163 5.04 22.87 9.16
N ARG A 164 5.33 21.64 9.55
CA ARG A 164 4.47 20.77 10.38
C ARG A 164 5.11 20.31 11.68
N TRP A 165 6.00 21.13 12.24
CA TRP A 165 6.61 20.82 13.52
C TRP A 165 5.64 21.07 14.69
N MET A 166 5.56 20.11 15.58
CA MET A 166 4.68 20.13 16.75
C MET A 166 5.15 20.98 17.92
N GLY A 167 6.43 21.23 18.06
CA GLY A 167 7.00 21.94 19.22
C GLY A 167 6.70 23.42 19.32
N SER A 168 5.96 24.00 18.38
CA SER A 168 5.56 25.41 18.37
C SER A 168 4.04 25.52 18.20
N PRO A 169 3.35 26.44 18.91
CA PRO A 169 1.98 26.78 18.59
C PRO A 169 1.91 27.24 17.15
N ASN A 170 1.50 26.37 16.26
CA ASN A 170 1.69 26.55 14.85
C ASN A 170 0.38 26.43 14.08
N ALA A 171 -0.18 27.56 13.70
CA ALA A 171 -1.34 27.61 12.81
C ALA A 171 -1.12 26.89 11.46
N GLN A 172 0.14 26.68 11.04
CA GLN A 172 0.47 25.95 9.82
C GLN A 172 0.25 24.45 10.00
N PHE A 173 0.61 23.88 11.15
CA PHE A 173 0.31 22.48 11.46
C PHE A 173 -1.18 22.20 11.43
N GLU A 174 -1.99 23.00 12.14
CA GLU A 174 -3.44 22.85 12.16
C GLU A 174 -4.05 23.03 10.76
N ARG A 175 -3.50 23.94 9.96
CA ARG A 175 -3.92 24.14 8.57
C ARG A 175 -3.60 22.93 7.69
N ALA A 176 -2.42 22.34 7.84
CA ALA A 176 -2.03 21.12 7.14
C ALA A 176 -2.92 19.94 7.55
N ALA A 177 -3.11 19.70 8.85
CA ALA A 177 -4.00 18.66 9.36
C ALA A 177 -5.44 18.81 8.83
N SER A 178 -5.95 20.06 8.76
CA SER A 178 -7.28 20.34 8.19
C SER A 178 -7.34 20.08 6.68
N TYR A 179 -6.26 20.35 5.94
CA TYR A 179 -6.17 20.03 4.52
C TYR A 179 -6.20 18.52 4.30
N PHE A 180 -5.41 17.76 5.06
CA PHE A 180 -5.39 16.31 4.98
C PHE A 180 -6.75 15.70 5.37
N GLN A 181 -7.38 16.20 6.43
CA GLN A 181 -8.74 15.81 6.79
C GLN A 181 -9.71 16.04 5.63
N GLY A 182 -9.70 17.23 5.04
CA GLY A 182 -10.58 17.58 3.93
C GLY A 182 -10.36 16.69 2.69
N HIS A 183 -9.14 16.19 2.49
CA HIS A 183 -8.85 15.22 1.43
C HIS A 183 -9.62 13.90 1.64
N PHE A 184 -9.53 13.31 2.84
CA PHE A 184 -10.24 12.06 3.16
C PHE A 184 -11.76 12.24 3.19
N GLU A 185 -12.25 13.36 3.76
CA GLU A 185 -13.68 13.70 3.76
C GLU A 185 -14.23 13.84 2.33
N GLY A 186 -13.45 14.47 1.45
CA GLY A 186 -13.79 14.65 0.04
C GLY A 186 -13.94 13.34 -0.73
N LEU A 187 -13.24 12.28 -0.28
CA LEU A 187 -13.36 10.93 -0.79
C LEU A 187 -14.52 10.14 -0.16
N GLY A 188 -15.09 10.63 0.95
CA GLY A 188 -16.23 10.01 1.63
C GLY A 188 -15.85 9.09 2.81
N TYR A 189 -14.62 9.18 3.29
CA TYR A 189 -14.23 8.48 4.53
C TYR A 189 -14.87 9.12 5.76
N ASP A 190 -15.11 8.32 6.78
CA ASP A 190 -15.43 8.81 8.13
C ASP A 190 -14.12 9.30 8.78
N THR A 191 -13.95 10.62 8.85
CA THR A 191 -12.65 11.24 9.12
C THR A 191 -12.67 12.07 10.39
N HIS A 192 -11.63 11.91 11.20
CA HIS A 192 -11.49 12.56 12.50
C HIS A 192 -10.15 13.30 12.63
N LEU A 193 -10.20 14.50 13.22
CA LEU A 193 -9.03 15.13 13.84
C LEU A 193 -8.94 14.69 15.29
N MET A 194 -8.09 13.72 15.56
CA MET A 194 -7.90 13.16 16.89
C MET A 194 -6.84 13.98 17.65
N ARG A 195 -7.22 14.55 18.79
CA ARG A 195 -6.28 15.29 19.63
C ARG A 195 -5.31 14.33 20.35
N VAL A 196 -4.05 14.67 20.26
CA VAL A 196 -2.96 13.98 20.96
C VAL A 196 -2.50 14.85 22.12
N ILE A 197 -2.74 14.35 23.33
CA ILE A 197 -2.38 15.03 24.58
C ILE A 197 -1.22 14.28 25.20
N ASP A 198 -0.09 14.94 25.39
CA ASP A 198 1.00 14.38 26.16
C ASP A 198 0.72 14.48 27.65
N HIS A 199 0.21 13.41 28.22
CA HIS A 199 -0.06 13.32 29.67
C HIS A 199 1.21 13.37 30.53
N LEU A 200 2.37 13.02 29.96
CA LEU A 200 3.66 13.05 30.67
C LEU A 200 4.28 14.45 30.68
N ASN A 201 3.91 15.28 29.71
CA ASN A 201 4.39 16.66 29.62
C ASN A 201 3.26 17.62 29.17
N PRO A 202 2.33 17.98 30.07
CA PRO A 202 1.20 18.83 29.73
C PRO A 202 1.57 20.27 29.34
N SER A 203 2.86 20.62 29.36
CA SER A 203 3.37 21.89 28.84
C SER A 203 3.68 21.87 27.35
N GLN A 204 3.65 20.71 26.73
CA GLN A 204 3.79 20.56 25.28
C GLN A 204 2.48 20.92 24.57
N PRO A 205 2.53 21.53 23.38
CA PRO A 205 1.33 21.79 22.61
C PRO A 205 0.61 20.48 22.25
N GLU A 206 -0.70 20.54 22.20
CA GLU A 206 -1.52 19.44 21.68
C GLU A 206 -1.24 19.29 20.20
N SER A 207 -1.19 18.05 19.72
CA SER A 207 -1.12 17.72 18.31
C SER A 207 -2.41 17.07 17.79
N LEU A 208 -2.48 16.86 16.50
CA LEU A 208 -3.65 16.33 15.82
C LEU A 208 -3.22 15.18 14.91
N ASN A 209 -3.72 13.97 15.14
CA ASN A 209 -3.72 12.96 14.11
C ASN A 209 -4.88 13.20 13.15
N VAL A 210 -4.71 12.82 11.90
CA VAL A 210 -5.81 12.67 10.95
C VAL A 210 -6.07 11.18 10.79
N VAL A 211 -7.29 10.74 11.11
CA VAL A 211 -7.69 9.34 11.04
C VAL A 211 -8.92 9.21 10.17
N ALA A 212 -8.82 8.43 9.10
CA ALA A 212 -9.91 8.17 8.17
C ALA A 212 -10.29 6.69 8.22
N TRP A 213 -11.57 6.42 8.45
CA TRP A 213 -12.10 5.06 8.59
C TRP A 213 -12.86 4.62 7.36
N LYS A 214 -12.59 3.40 6.92
CA LYS A 214 -13.35 2.66 5.92
C LYS A 214 -13.96 1.42 6.55
N ARG A 215 -15.27 1.26 6.38
CA ARG A 215 -15.98 0.08 6.87
C ARG A 215 -15.60 -1.17 6.10
N GLY A 216 -15.26 -2.23 6.82
CA GLY A 216 -15.00 -3.57 6.28
C GLY A 216 -16.27 -4.41 6.12
N MET A 217 -16.11 -5.60 5.52
CA MET A 217 -17.17 -6.60 5.44
C MET A 217 -17.39 -7.30 6.77
N ARG A 218 -16.34 -7.43 7.57
CA ARG A 218 -16.34 -7.99 8.93
C ARG A 218 -16.33 -6.85 9.95
N ASP A 219 -16.94 -7.07 11.09
CA ASP A 219 -17.03 -6.11 12.19
C ASP A 219 -16.21 -6.50 13.43
N ASP A 220 -15.51 -7.65 13.38
CA ASP A 220 -14.72 -8.20 14.47
C ASP A 220 -13.21 -7.88 14.37
N CYS A 221 -12.77 -7.25 13.29
CA CYS A 221 -11.36 -6.97 13.06
C CYS A 221 -11.09 -5.57 12.52
N VAL A 222 -9.83 -5.14 12.66
CA VAL A 222 -9.29 -3.86 12.22
C VAL A 222 -7.92 -4.07 11.57
N GLN A 223 -7.59 -3.25 10.61
CA GLN A 223 -6.29 -3.19 9.94
C GLN A 223 -6.00 -1.76 9.52
N GLY A 224 -4.77 -1.44 9.12
CA GLY A 224 -4.50 -0.07 8.74
C GLY A 224 -3.22 0.18 7.95
N MET A 225 -3.16 1.38 7.42
CA MET A 225 -1.97 1.98 6.81
C MET A 225 -1.76 3.38 7.38
N GLY A 226 -0.53 3.81 7.50
CA GLY A 226 -0.25 5.15 7.97
C GLY A 226 1.17 5.62 7.74
N ALA A 227 1.34 6.91 7.99
CA ALA A 227 2.61 7.62 7.96
C ALA A 227 2.55 8.76 8.98
N HIS A 228 3.67 9.21 9.51
CA HIS A 228 3.63 10.46 10.25
C HIS A 228 3.61 11.67 9.32
N MET A 229 2.95 12.73 9.75
CA MET A 229 2.82 13.96 8.96
C MET A 229 3.57 15.14 9.57
N ASP A 230 4.05 14.99 10.80
CA ASP A 230 4.94 15.98 11.42
C ASP A 230 6.35 15.89 10.84
N ILE A 231 7.14 16.88 11.16
CA ILE A 231 8.54 17.00 10.75
C ILE A 231 9.42 17.16 11.97
N ALA A 232 10.67 16.74 11.88
CA ALA A 232 11.64 16.91 12.95
C ALA A 232 11.78 18.36 13.40
N PRO A 233 12.00 18.61 14.70
CA PRO A 233 12.16 19.97 15.21
C PRO A 233 13.37 20.65 14.55
N PRO A 234 13.22 21.91 14.11
CA PRO A 234 14.30 22.65 13.47
C PRO A 234 15.53 22.76 14.37
N ALA A 235 16.68 22.37 13.86
CA ALA A 235 17.95 22.57 14.53
C ALA A 235 18.33 24.05 14.50
N GLY A 236 17.80 24.85 15.43
CA GLY A 236 18.07 26.26 15.54
C GLY A 236 16.84 27.12 15.84
N PRO A 237 16.98 28.44 15.90
CA PRO A 237 15.86 29.33 16.20
C PRO A 237 14.79 29.27 15.10
N PRO A 238 13.50 29.38 15.45
CA PRO A 238 12.41 29.44 14.47
C PRO A 238 12.66 30.53 13.43
N GLY A 239 12.53 30.18 12.15
CA GLY A 239 12.71 31.10 11.02
C GLY A 239 14.03 30.94 10.25
N GLY A 240 14.80 29.91 10.51
CA GLY A 240 16.08 29.63 9.84
C GLY A 240 15.99 28.84 8.52
N GLY A 241 14.87 28.86 7.81
CA GLY A 241 14.74 28.21 6.51
C GLY A 241 13.38 27.57 6.29
N THR A 242 13.15 27.12 5.06
CA THR A 242 11.98 26.34 4.67
C THR A 242 12.13 24.92 5.19
N TRP A 243 11.12 24.45 5.92
CA TRP A 243 11.12 23.10 6.44
C TRP A 243 10.01 22.31 5.76
N GLU A 244 10.39 21.55 4.79
CA GLU A 244 9.45 20.73 4.03
C GLU A 244 9.25 19.37 4.68
N GLY A 245 10.32 18.78 5.25
CA GLY A 245 10.32 17.39 5.66
C GLY A 245 9.87 16.53 4.47
N ALA A 246 10.48 16.78 3.31
CA ALA A 246 9.98 16.19 2.06
C ALA A 246 10.15 14.69 2.06
N TYR A 247 11.33 14.23 2.44
CA TYR A 247 11.64 12.82 2.60
C TYR A 247 11.10 12.28 3.93
N ASP A 248 11.26 13.04 5.01
CA ASP A 248 10.87 12.69 6.37
C ASP A 248 9.82 13.69 6.94
N ASN A 249 8.49 13.45 6.82
CA ASN A 249 7.87 12.35 6.10
C ASN A 249 6.64 12.82 5.30
N THR A 250 6.82 13.87 4.48
CA THR A 250 5.77 14.25 3.51
C THR A 250 5.58 13.13 2.49
N ALA A 251 6.65 12.42 2.14
CA ALA A 251 6.63 11.32 1.20
C ALA A 251 5.61 10.24 1.59
N GLY A 252 5.68 9.74 2.81
CA GLY A 252 4.72 8.77 3.35
C GLY A 252 3.33 9.36 3.54
N THR A 253 3.23 10.62 3.98
CA THR A 253 1.94 11.33 4.10
C THR A 253 1.17 11.32 2.77
N VAL A 254 1.85 11.68 1.66
CA VAL A 254 1.25 11.68 0.32
C VAL A 254 0.89 10.26 -0.13
N ALA A 255 1.72 9.26 0.19
CA ALA A 255 1.41 7.87 -0.12
C ALA A 255 0.07 7.43 0.50
N VAL A 256 -0.17 7.71 1.79
CA VAL A 256 -1.45 7.41 2.45
C VAL A 256 -2.63 8.11 1.78
N MET A 257 -2.45 9.37 1.38
CA MET A 257 -3.49 10.12 0.65
C MET A 257 -3.82 9.47 -0.71
N MET A 258 -2.83 8.94 -1.41
CA MET A 258 -3.04 8.23 -2.68
C MET A 258 -3.75 6.90 -2.48
N TYR A 259 -3.38 6.12 -1.46
CA TYR A 259 -4.08 4.88 -1.15
C TYR A 259 -5.55 5.11 -0.82
N ALA A 260 -5.88 6.20 -0.15
CA ALA A 260 -7.27 6.56 0.09
C ALA A 260 -8.07 6.70 -1.21
N GLN A 261 -7.48 7.27 -2.26
CA GLN A 261 -8.15 7.42 -3.56
C GLN A 261 -8.44 6.07 -4.24
N VAL A 262 -7.54 5.10 -4.07
CA VAL A 262 -7.71 3.78 -4.68
C VAL A 262 -8.63 2.90 -3.84
N LEU A 263 -8.43 2.90 -2.52
CA LEU A 263 -9.16 2.03 -1.61
C LEU A 263 -10.63 2.43 -1.45
N VAL A 264 -11.01 3.68 -1.74
CA VAL A 264 -12.39 4.16 -1.52
C VAL A 264 -13.44 3.29 -2.23
N ASP A 265 -13.14 2.80 -3.43
CA ASP A 265 -14.04 2.00 -4.25
C ASP A 265 -13.89 0.47 -4.04
N LEU A 266 -12.88 0.04 -3.32
CA LEU A 266 -12.60 -1.38 -3.07
C LEU A 266 -13.34 -1.86 -1.82
N GLN A 267 -13.71 -3.13 -1.80
CA GLN A 267 -14.15 -3.80 -0.58
C GLN A 267 -12.93 -4.30 0.19
N VAL A 268 -12.97 -4.15 1.50
CA VAL A 268 -11.94 -4.64 2.43
C VAL A 268 -12.57 -5.59 3.44
N GLU A 269 -11.81 -6.57 3.91
CA GLU A 269 -12.31 -7.56 4.86
C GLU A 269 -12.62 -6.94 6.23
N CYS A 270 -11.65 -6.24 6.81
CA CYS A 270 -11.76 -5.63 8.13
C CYS A 270 -11.99 -4.13 8.05
N ASP A 271 -12.54 -3.54 9.12
CA ASP A 271 -12.55 -2.09 9.25
C ASP A 271 -11.11 -1.58 9.08
N THR A 272 -10.92 -0.64 8.17
CA THR A 272 -9.60 -0.16 7.77
C THR A 272 -9.43 1.30 8.15
N PHE A 273 -8.35 1.62 8.85
CA PHE A 273 -7.95 3.00 9.08
C PHE A 273 -6.80 3.41 8.15
N LEU A 274 -6.89 4.63 7.65
CA LEU A 274 -5.81 5.36 7.00
C LEU A 274 -5.45 6.53 7.91
N ALA A 275 -4.21 6.62 8.35
CA ALA A 275 -3.84 7.56 9.38
C ALA A 275 -2.60 8.37 9.05
N LEU A 276 -2.66 9.67 9.38
CA LEU A 276 -1.52 10.54 9.39
C LEU A 276 -1.22 10.91 10.84
N TRP A 277 -0.11 10.38 11.34
CA TRP A 277 0.27 10.55 12.73
C TRP A 277 0.96 11.89 12.96
N SER A 278 0.80 12.41 14.14
CA SER A 278 1.51 13.58 14.63
C SER A 278 2.44 13.20 15.76
N SER A 279 3.47 14.01 15.98
CA SER A 279 4.42 13.82 17.08
C SER A 279 5.12 12.45 17.07
N GLU A 280 5.39 11.93 15.88
CA GLU A 280 6.29 10.79 15.70
C GLU A 280 7.68 11.17 16.18
N GLU A 281 8.17 12.31 15.72
CA GLU A 281 9.48 12.90 15.99
C GLU A 281 9.73 13.22 17.47
N GLU A 282 8.69 13.28 18.28
CA GLU A 282 8.77 13.39 19.74
C GLU A 282 8.51 12.05 20.46
N GLY A 283 8.60 10.94 19.74
CA GLY A 283 8.53 9.58 20.28
C GLY A 283 7.18 8.89 20.11
N LEU A 284 6.70 8.78 18.89
CA LEU A 284 5.53 7.99 18.46
C LEU A 284 4.24 8.36 19.20
N ARG A 285 4.07 9.64 19.60
CA ARG A 285 2.95 10.01 20.50
C ARG A 285 1.61 9.90 19.82
N GLY A 286 1.54 10.23 18.54
CA GLY A 286 0.31 10.18 17.76
C GLY A 286 -0.24 8.77 17.64
N SER A 287 0.55 7.85 17.15
CA SER A 287 0.17 6.45 17.01
C SER A 287 -0.10 5.80 18.36
N ASN A 288 0.72 6.09 19.40
CA ASN A 288 0.49 5.60 20.75
C ASN A 288 -0.83 6.11 21.34
N ALA A 289 -1.17 7.37 21.11
CA ALA A 289 -2.45 7.92 21.59
C ALA A 289 -3.64 7.25 20.89
N PHE A 290 -3.55 7.02 19.57
CA PHE A 290 -4.58 6.29 18.82
C PHE A 290 -4.75 4.86 19.33
N ALA A 291 -3.66 4.18 19.59
CA ALA A 291 -3.66 2.77 19.98
C ALA A 291 -4.16 2.52 21.41
N ASN A 292 -3.92 3.47 22.35
CA ASN A 292 -4.10 3.23 23.78
C ASN A 292 -5.19 4.08 24.45
N ASN A 293 -5.74 5.08 23.76
CA ASN A 293 -6.83 5.89 24.32
C ASN A 293 -8.21 5.30 23.97
N ASP A 294 -9.20 5.66 24.78
CA ASP A 294 -10.61 5.34 24.54
C ASP A 294 -11.30 6.59 23.97
N CYS A 295 -11.41 6.66 22.65
CA CYS A 295 -12.08 7.74 21.95
C CYS A 295 -12.71 7.25 20.64
N GLU A 296 -13.63 8.02 20.07
CA GLU A 296 -14.35 7.66 18.83
C GLU A 296 -13.43 7.41 17.64
N ALA A 297 -12.35 8.18 17.53
CA ALA A 297 -11.36 8.01 16.47
C ALA A 297 -10.27 6.97 16.77
N CYS A 298 -10.20 6.50 18.02
CA CYS A 298 -9.14 5.60 18.49
C CYS A 298 -9.34 4.16 18.01
N LEU A 299 -8.29 3.36 18.16
CA LEU A 299 -8.33 1.94 17.85
C LEU A 299 -9.41 1.23 18.72
N PRO A 300 -10.43 0.58 18.13
CA PRO A 300 -11.43 -0.17 18.87
C PRO A 300 -10.79 -1.30 19.68
N GLN A 301 -11.00 -1.30 21.01
CA GLN A 301 -10.40 -2.28 21.92
C GLN A 301 -11.10 -3.65 21.92
N ASP A 302 -12.28 -3.74 21.31
CA ASP A 302 -13.10 -4.95 21.18
C ASP A 302 -12.94 -5.66 19.84
N LYS A 303 -12.06 -5.18 18.97
CA LYS A 303 -11.76 -5.76 17.67
C LYS A 303 -10.30 -6.24 17.59
N GLU A 304 -10.09 -7.30 16.83
CA GLU A 304 -8.75 -7.79 16.56
C GLU A 304 -8.02 -6.83 15.60
N LEU A 305 -6.87 -6.30 16.01
CA LEU A 305 -5.96 -5.59 15.10
C LEU A 305 -5.08 -6.61 14.39
N ARG A 306 -5.31 -6.82 13.09
CA ARG A 306 -4.63 -7.85 12.30
C ARG A 306 -3.24 -7.42 11.86
N PHE A 307 -3.17 -6.36 11.08
CA PHE A 307 -1.91 -5.86 10.55
C PHE A 307 -1.92 -4.33 10.39
N TYR A 308 -0.72 -3.79 10.24
CA TYR A 308 -0.50 -2.38 9.96
C TYR A 308 0.69 -2.19 9.02
N ILE A 309 0.52 -1.36 7.99
CA ILE A 309 1.57 -0.98 7.04
C ILE A 309 1.98 0.47 7.29
N ASN A 310 3.26 0.69 7.56
CA ASN A 310 3.86 1.99 7.84
C ASN A 310 4.71 2.46 6.68
N MET A 311 4.60 3.73 6.35
CA MET A 311 5.38 4.36 5.29
C MET A 311 6.16 5.53 5.86
N ASP A 312 7.48 5.46 5.73
CA ASP A 312 8.37 6.47 6.25
C ASP A 312 9.61 6.59 5.37
N MET A 313 10.03 7.82 5.09
CA MET A 313 11.19 8.13 4.25
C MET A 313 11.20 7.38 2.90
N MET A 314 10.21 7.61 2.06
CA MET A 314 10.02 6.91 0.78
C MET A 314 10.49 7.75 -0.41
N GLY A 315 10.90 7.08 -1.51
CA GLY A 315 11.20 7.69 -2.81
C GLY A 315 12.70 7.84 -3.11
N ILE A 316 13.58 7.89 -2.12
CA ILE A 316 15.02 7.77 -2.37
C ILE A 316 15.39 6.30 -2.23
N SER A 317 15.10 5.53 -3.26
CA SER A 317 15.21 4.08 -3.25
C SER A 317 15.40 3.54 -4.66
N TRP A 318 15.67 2.25 -4.78
CA TRP A 318 15.58 1.56 -6.07
C TRP A 318 14.21 1.81 -6.72
N PRO A 319 14.09 1.96 -8.08
CA PRO A 319 15.12 1.76 -9.11
C PRO A 319 16.11 2.91 -9.36
N ALA A 320 16.05 4.00 -8.62
CA ALA A 320 17.07 5.04 -8.74
C ALA A 320 18.47 4.53 -8.36
N VAL A 321 19.49 5.12 -8.99
CA VAL A 321 20.90 4.77 -8.78
C VAL A 321 21.69 6.01 -8.37
N LYS A 322 22.71 5.78 -7.54
CA LYS A 322 23.67 6.79 -7.10
C LYS A 322 24.56 7.25 -8.28
N GLU A 323 25.25 8.38 -8.12
CA GLU A 323 26.20 8.88 -9.14
C GLU A 323 27.30 7.87 -9.55
N ASN A 324 27.68 6.99 -8.63
CA ASN A 324 28.67 5.93 -8.90
C ASN A 324 28.07 4.71 -9.62
N GLY A 325 26.78 4.68 -9.85
CA GLY A 325 26.04 3.59 -10.50
C GLY A 325 25.52 2.51 -9.55
N ASP A 326 25.80 2.61 -8.25
CA ASP A 326 25.23 1.71 -7.26
C ASP A 326 23.72 2.02 -7.05
N PRO A 327 22.87 1.02 -6.82
CA PRO A 327 21.47 1.26 -6.53
C PRO A 327 21.30 1.98 -5.19
N PHE A 328 20.26 2.80 -5.07
CA PHE A 328 19.77 3.18 -3.74
C PHE A 328 19.08 1.97 -3.09
N PRO A 329 19.28 1.77 -1.78
CA PRO A 329 18.61 0.68 -1.08
C PRO A 329 17.12 0.96 -0.94
N TYR A 330 16.33 -0.12 -0.88
CA TYR A 330 14.95 -0.08 -0.45
C TYR A 330 14.77 -1.13 0.64
N HIS A 331 14.26 -0.71 1.78
CA HIS A 331 14.06 -1.57 2.93
C HIS A 331 12.57 -1.79 3.17
N ALA A 332 12.18 -3.03 3.33
CA ALA A 332 10.85 -3.39 3.79
C ALA A 332 10.99 -4.32 5.00
N TRP A 333 10.56 -3.85 6.16
CA TRP A 333 10.69 -4.54 7.43
C TRP A 333 9.36 -5.11 7.85
N SER A 334 9.32 -6.39 8.13
CA SER A 334 8.13 -7.05 8.63
C SER A 334 8.19 -7.26 10.14
N GLY A 335 7.02 -7.31 10.76
CA GLY A 335 6.90 -7.65 12.17
C GLY A 335 7.36 -9.07 12.46
N PRO A 336 7.66 -9.39 13.74
CA PRO A 336 8.21 -10.68 14.10
C PRO A 336 7.30 -11.82 13.66
N ASP A 337 7.86 -12.76 12.92
CA ASP A 337 7.25 -14.07 12.70
C ASP A 337 7.28 -14.84 14.00
N ILE A 338 6.13 -15.24 14.48
CA ILE A 338 5.99 -15.80 15.82
C ILE A 338 6.26 -17.29 15.83
N ASP A 339 5.93 -17.93 14.74
CA ASP A 339 6.05 -19.39 14.62
C ASP A 339 6.56 -19.73 13.22
N PRO A 340 7.75 -20.36 13.12
CA PRO A 340 8.28 -20.82 11.84
C PRO A 340 7.36 -21.83 11.11
N GLU A 341 6.42 -22.48 11.82
CA GLU A 341 5.43 -23.36 11.22
C GLU A 341 4.25 -22.61 10.59
N VAL A 342 4.11 -21.32 10.91
CA VAL A 342 3.07 -20.40 10.39
C VAL A 342 3.65 -19.41 9.36
N GLN A 343 4.92 -19.53 9.00
CA GLN A 343 5.62 -18.62 8.08
C GLN A 343 4.90 -18.43 6.74
N ASP A 344 4.26 -19.45 6.22
CA ASP A 344 3.55 -19.39 4.92
C ASP A 344 2.34 -18.43 4.93
N VAL A 345 1.92 -17.98 6.11
CA VAL A 345 0.73 -17.13 6.32
C VAL A 345 1.04 -15.85 7.11
N ALA A 346 2.31 -15.63 7.44
CA ALA A 346 2.77 -14.41 8.09
C ALA A 346 2.83 -13.24 7.09
N ILE A 347 2.78 -12.02 7.61
CA ILE A 347 2.88 -10.79 6.81
C ILE A 347 4.19 -10.75 6.00
N THR A 348 5.26 -11.36 6.48
CA THR A 348 6.54 -11.53 5.79
C THR A 348 6.40 -12.30 4.49
N SER A 349 5.57 -13.35 4.46
CA SER A 349 5.28 -14.13 3.24
C SER A 349 4.54 -13.30 2.21
N VAL A 350 3.61 -12.44 2.63
CA VAL A 350 2.92 -11.48 1.74
C VAL A 350 3.92 -10.55 1.08
N LEU A 351 4.81 -9.98 1.88
CA LEU A 351 5.84 -9.07 1.42
C LEU A 351 6.77 -9.76 0.41
N ASP A 352 7.28 -10.95 0.73
CA ASP A 352 8.14 -11.73 -0.17
C ASP A 352 7.42 -12.07 -1.48
N HIS A 353 6.15 -12.48 -1.41
CA HIS A 353 5.36 -12.82 -2.59
C HIS A 353 5.15 -11.63 -3.52
N VAL A 354 4.78 -10.46 -2.97
CA VAL A 354 4.61 -9.22 -3.76
C VAL A 354 5.87 -8.90 -4.52
N HIS A 355 7.00 -8.88 -3.83
CA HIS A 355 8.24 -8.45 -4.45
C HIS A 355 8.81 -9.45 -5.46
N ARG A 356 8.81 -10.74 -5.17
CA ARG A 356 9.37 -11.76 -6.06
C ARG A 356 8.45 -12.16 -7.19
N ASN A 357 7.18 -12.36 -6.88
CA ASN A 357 6.28 -13.00 -7.83
C ASN A 357 5.46 -11.99 -8.63
N ILE A 358 5.04 -10.88 -8.02
CA ILE A 358 4.20 -9.89 -8.69
C ILE A 358 5.05 -8.80 -9.35
N LEU A 359 5.89 -8.12 -8.57
CA LEU A 359 6.69 -7.01 -9.09
C LEU A 359 7.96 -7.48 -9.81
N LYS A 360 8.34 -8.76 -9.64
CA LYS A 360 9.51 -9.38 -10.28
C LYS A 360 10.76 -8.52 -10.19
N ALA A 361 10.91 -7.87 -9.04
CA ALA A 361 12.03 -7.00 -8.80
C ALA A 361 13.34 -7.77 -8.97
N PRO A 362 14.32 -7.26 -9.71
CA PRO A 362 15.60 -7.93 -9.97
C PRO A 362 16.51 -7.90 -8.74
N MET A 363 16.10 -8.54 -7.65
CA MET A 363 16.66 -8.37 -6.34
C MET A 363 17.07 -9.67 -5.68
N ASP A 364 18.18 -9.63 -4.95
CA ASP A 364 18.42 -10.58 -3.89
C ASP A 364 17.56 -10.17 -2.68
N LEU A 365 16.39 -10.78 -2.58
CA LEU A 365 15.60 -10.68 -1.38
C LEU A 365 16.25 -11.54 -0.30
N ARG A 366 16.77 -10.92 0.73
CA ARG A 366 17.13 -11.63 1.96
C ARG A 366 15.98 -11.44 2.92
N ILE A 367 15.29 -12.53 3.23
CA ILE A 367 14.52 -12.64 4.46
C ILE A 367 15.49 -13.18 5.49
N GLU A 368 16.13 -12.32 6.26
CA GLU A 368 16.97 -12.73 7.35
C GLU A 368 16.16 -12.66 8.64
N GLY A 369 15.95 -13.84 9.28
CA GLY A 369 15.35 -13.92 10.59
C GLY A 369 16.21 -13.27 11.65
N SER A 370 15.54 -12.58 12.55
CA SER A 370 15.97 -11.99 13.81
C SER A 370 17.29 -11.22 13.82
N TYR A 371 17.15 -9.93 13.89
CA TYR A 371 18.20 -9.03 14.39
C TYR A 371 18.57 -9.39 15.83
N GLY A 372 19.53 -10.29 16.00
CA GLY A 372 20.17 -10.49 17.30
C GLY A 372 21.07 -9.32 17.60
N ALA A 373 20.81 -8.60 18.66
CA ALA A 373 21.66 -7.73 19.46
C ALA A 373 22.95 -7.17 18.80
N GLY A 374 22.89 -6.58 17.63
CA GLY A 374 24.04 -5.99 16.96
C GLY A 374 23.64 -5.37 15.64
N CYS A 375 22.97 -4.21 15.69
CA CYS A 375 22.66 -3.40 14.51
C CYS A 375 23.89 -3.16 13.62
N ASP A 376 25.08 -3.10 14.20
CA ASP A 376 26.32 -2.73 13.51
C ASP A 376 26.79 -3.80 12.50
N GLN A 377 26.48 -5.06 12.67
CA GLN A 377 26.88 -6.12 11.72
C GLN A 377 25.97 -6.20 10.50
N HIS A 378 24.77 -5.69 10.61
CA HIS A 378 23.79 -5.76 9.57
C HIS A 378 24.01 -4.68 8.49
N TRP A 379 24.42 -3.49 8.88
CA TRP A 379 24.73 -2.38 7.99
C TRP A 379 25.87 -2.64 7.02
N ASP A 380 26.88 -3.40 7.45
CA ASP A 380 28.05 -3.71 6.62
C ASP A 380 27.74 -4.67 5.45
N ASP A 381 26.68 -5.44 5.56
CA ASP A 381 26.27 -6.40 4.52
C ASP A 381 25.30 -5.79 3.48
N HIS A 382 24.68 -4.63 3.76
CA HIS A 382 23.63 -4.02 2.94
C HIS A 382 24.12 -3.23 1.72
N TYR A 383 25.36 -2.83 1.68
CA TYR A 383 25.89 -1.92 0.65
C TYR A 383 25.77 -2.42 -0.80
N ASN A 384 25.40 -3.66 -1.02
CA ASN A 384 25.24 -4.27 -2.34
C ASN A 384 23.81 -4.79 -2.60
N LEU A 385 22.86 -4.56 -1.71
CA LEU A 385 21.50 -5.04 -1.88
C LEU A 385 20.64 -3.93 -2.48
N VAL A 386 19.85 -4.30 -3.47
CA VAL A 386 18.89 -3.39 -4.09
C VAL A 386 17.65 -3.28 -3.23
N MET A 387 17.23 -4.39 -2.66
CA MET A 387 16.15 -4.45 -1.71
C MET A 387 16.51 -5.36 -0.54
N ASP A 388 16.10 -4.96 0.62
CA ASP A 388 16.33 -5.67 1.85
C ASP A 388 15.00 -5.88 2.58
N VAL A 389 14.65 -7.12 2.78
CA VAL A 389 13.47 -7.53 3.54
C VAL A 389 13.93 -8.12 4.86
N HIS A 390 13.50 -7.52 5.95
CA HIS A 390 13.94 -7.89 7.28
C HIS A 390 12.79 -8.21 8.21
N GLU A 391 13.04 -9.11 9.15
CA GLU A 391 12.22 -9.19 10.35
C GLU A 391 12.53 -7.99 11.26
N ASP A 392 11.50 -7.14 11.51
CA ASP A 392 11.68 -5.97 12.34
C ASP A 392 11.66 -6.29 13.84
N THR A 393 12.86 -6.33 14.44
CA THR A 393 13.03 -6.40 15.88
C THR A 393 13.39 -5.04 16.50
N PHE A 394 13.55 -3.96 15.70
CA PHE A 394 14.18 -2.72 16.12
C PHE A 394 13.50 -1.46 15.61
N GLY A 395 12.28 -1.30 15.55
CA GLY A 395 11.62 -0.19 14.89
C GLY A 395 11.94 1.22 15.42
N ARG A 396 11.93 2.18 14.49
CA ARG A 396 12.11 3.61 14.74
C ARG A 396 10.93 4.46 14.30
N SER A 397 9.82 3.88 13.82
CA SER A 397 8.66 4.59 13.33
C SER A 397 7.37 4.02 13.93
N ASP A 398 6.22 4.54 13.52
CA ASP A 398 4.90 4.29 14.11
C ASP A 398 4.44 2.82 14.10
N HIS A 399 5.01 1.96 13.22
CA HIS A 399 4.72 0.51 13.21
C HIS A 399 5.04 -0.16 14.56
N VAL A 400 5.99 0.38 15.32
CA VAL A 400 6.35 -0.14 16.66
C VAL A 400 5.18 -0.13 17.61
N THR A 401 4.35 0.90 17.55
CA THR A 401 3.14 1.00 18.36
C THR A 401 2.22 -0.19 18.13
N PHE A 402 1.95 -0.52 16.87
CA PHE A 402 1.02 -1.59 16.50
C PHE A 402 1.63 -2.99 16.69
N ARG A 403 2.90 -3.14 16.39
CA ARG A 403 3.65 -4.37 16.71
C ARG A 403 3.60 -4.70 18.21
N ASN A 404 3.76 -3.70 19.06
CA ASN A 404 3.68 -3.89 20.52
C ASN A 404 2.28 -4.32 21.01
N LEU A 405 1.24 -4.10 20.21
CA LEU A 405 -0.11 -4.63 20.44
C LEU A 405 -0.31 -6.04 19.89
N GLY A 406 0.69 -6.58 19.17
CA GLY A 406 0.64 -7.92 18.59
C GLY A 406 0.16 -7.95 17.14
N ALA A 407 -0.07 -6.81 16.50
CA ALA A 407 -0.36 -6.78 15.08
C ALA A 407 0.88 -7.17 14.26
N GLN A 408 0.67 -7.81 13.15
CA GLN A 408 1.73 -7.98 12.16
C GLN A 408 1.95 -6.66 11.43
N THR A 409 3.21 -6.31 11.16
CA THR A 409 3.54 -5.00 10.59
C THR A 409 4.47 -5.13 9.39
N ILE A 410 4.27 -4.24 8.41
CA ILE A 410 5.26 -3.94 7.37
C ILE A 410 5.66 -2.49 7.53
N PHE A 411 6.95 -2.22 7.42
CA PHE A 411 7.51 -0.88 7.46
C PHE A 411 8.37 -0.63 6.21
N HIS A 412 7.95 0.29 5.38
CA HIS A 412 8.67 0.70 4.17
C HIS A 412 9.57 1.89 4.47
N LEU A 413 10.81 1.78 4.02
CA LEU A 413 11.86 2.76 4.21
C LEU A 413 12.78 2.79 2.98
N GLY A 414 13.18 3.96 2.52
CA GLY A 414 14.19 4.14 1.49
C GLY A 414 15.61 4.26 2.06
N ALA A 415 16.40 5.12 1.45
CA ALA A 415 17.78 5.35 1.86
C ALA A 415 17.89 5.94 3.26
N TYR A 416 18.93 5.53 3.96
CA TYR A 416 19.29 6.11 5.27
C TYR A 416 20.09 7.40 5.15
N ASP A 417 20.43 7.98 6.30
CA ASP A 417 21.19 9.22 6.44
C ASP A 417 22.59 9.20 5.78
N GLU A 418 23.21 8.04 5.62
CA GLU A 418 24.46 7.89 4.85
C GLU A 418 24.27 8.19 3.36
N ASP A 419 23.11 7.86 2.80
CA ASP A 419 22.77 8.10 1.39
C ASP A 419 21.93 9.38 1.20
N TYR A 420 21.30 9.88 2.26
CA TYR A 420 20.56 11.13 2.28
C TYR A 420 20.95 12.01 3.47
N SER A 421 22.03 12.75 3.30
CA SER A 421 22.58 13.62 4.36
C SER A 421 21.70 14.80 4.78
N ALA A 422 20.60 15.03 4.09
CA ALA A 422 19.62 16.06 4.42
C ALA A 422 18.59 15.65 5.48
N TYR A 423 18.60 14.38 5.88
CA TYR A 423 17.76 13.87 6.96
C TYR A 423 17.81 14.76 8.21
N HIS A 424 16.67 15.08 8.80
CA HIS A 424 16.53 15.98 9.95
C HIS A 424 17.21 17.37 9.78
N SER A 425 17.22 17.90 8.57
CA SER A 425 17.86 19.17 8.27
C SER A 425 16.98 20.10 7.40
N PRO A 426 17.28 21.42 7.33
CA PRO A 426 16.59 22.35 6.44
C PRO A 426 16.73 22.02 4.95
N GLN A 427 17.61 21.12 4.61
CA GLN A 427 17.84 20.64 3.25
C GLN A 427 16.97 19.44 2.89
N ASP A 428 16.14 18.91 3.80
CA ASP A 428 15.13 17.91 3.49
C ASP A 428 13.99 18.55 2.70
N THR A 429 14.21 18.70 1.41
CA THR A 429 13.33 19.37 0.44
C THR A 429 13.07 18.48 -0.76
N LEU A 430 11.94 18.68 -1.43
CA LEU A 430 11.62 17.96 -2.66
C LEU A 430 12.67 18.18 -3.75
N GLU A 431 13.19 19.43 -3.87
CA GLU A 431 14.27 19.74 -4.80
C GLU A 431 15.54 18.90 -4.50
N ASN A 432 15.86 18.73 -3.23
CA ASN A 432 17.02 17.92 -2.84
C ASN A 432 16.79 16.41 -3.07
N MET A 433 15.59 15.90 -2.82
CA MET A 433 15.25 14.51 -3.18
C MET A 433 15.48 14.26 -4.67
N VAL A 434 14.96 15.15 -5.52
CA VAL A 434 15.15 15.11 -6.99
C VAL A 434 16.63 15.14 -7.36
N ALA A 435 17.40 16.02 -6.71
CA ALA A 435 18.84 16.15 -6.99
C ALA A 435 19.62 14.88 -6.61
N VAL A 436 19.29 14.27 -5.47
CA VAL A 436 19.97 13.08 -4.95
C VAL A 436 19.74 11.86 -5.85
N VAL A 437 18.53 11.66 -6.35
CA VAL A 437 18.22 10.53 -7.26
C VAL A 437 18.56 10.82 -8.73
N GLY A 438 19.06 12.02 -9.02
CA GLY A 438 19.51 12.38 -10.37
C GLY A 438 18.43 12.84 -11.34
N GLY A 439 17.24 13.19 -10.84
CA GLY A 439 16.15 13.75 -11.64
C GLY A 439 14.76 13.41 -11.15
N GLN A 440 13.78 14.19 -11.59
CA GLN A 440 12.38 14.00 -11.24
C GLN A 440 11.85 12.63 -11.72
N GLU A 441 12.12 12.26 -12.96
CA GLU A 441 11.73 10.95 -13.52
C GLU A 441 12.21 9.79 -12.64
N ASN A 442 13.45 9.84 -12.17
CA ASN A 442 13.99 8.80 -11.28
C ASN A 442 13.29 8.76 -9.93
N LEU A 443 12.90 9.92 -9.40
CA LEU A 443 12.14 10.00 -8.14
C LEU A 443 10.73 9.43 -8.33
N GLU A 444 10.07 9.79 -9.41
CA GLU A 444 8.73 9.30 -9.75
C GLU A 444 8.74 7.77 -9.94
N GLU A 445 9.73 7.23 -10.66
CA GLU A 445 9.87 5.78 -10.88
C GLU A 445 10.14 5.03 -9.56
N SER A 446 10.99 5.59 -8.70
CA SER A 446 11.31 4.97 -7.41
C SER A 446 10.11 4.94 -6.47
N ILE A 447 9.42 6.04 -6.35
CA ILE A 447 8.24 6.09 -5.47
C ILE A 447 7.08 5.26 -6.03
N GLU A 448 6.88 5.24 -7.34
CA GLU A 448 5.84 4.42 -7.96
C GLU A 448 6.01 2.94 -7.60
N PHE A 449 7.24 2.43 -7.65
CA PHE A 449 7.54 1.07 -7.25
C PHE A 449 7.13 0.79 -5.80
N VAL A 450 7.53 1.64 -4.87
CA VAL A 450 7.21 1.46 -3.44
C VAL A 450 5.71 1.58 -3.18
N LEU A 451 5.05 2.51 -3.87
CA LEU A 451 3.59 2.69 -3.76
C LEU A 451 2.83 1.44 -4.23
N TRP A 452 3.24 0.84 -5.34
CA TRP A 452 2.64 -0.41 -5.80
C TRP A 452 2.92 -1.56 -4.85
N ALA A 453 4.14 -1.66 -4.32
CA ALA A 453 4.51 -2.69 -3.35
C ALA A 453 3.59 -2.65 -2.13
N ALA A 454 3.51 -1.52 -1.45
CA ALA A 454 2.68 -1.38 -0.24
C ALA A 454 1.18 -1.56 -0.51
N PHE A 455 0.67 -1.11 -1.68
CA PHE A 455 -0.72 -1.34 -2.06
C PHE A 455 -1.03 -2.83 -2.26
N LEU A 456 -0.18 -3.54 -3.00
CA LEU A 456 -0.35 -4.98 -3.25
C LEU A 456 -0.24 -5.78 -1.95
N GLU A 457 0.69 -5.43 -1.09
CA GLU A 457 0.84 -6.05 0.23
C GLU A 457 -0.40 -5.85 1.10
N PHE A 458 -0.96 -4.63 1.10
CA PHE A 458 -2.21 -4.36 1.81
C PHE A 458 -3.34 -5.25 1.28
N MET A 459 -3.54 -5.29 -0.03
CA MET A 459 -4.62 -6.05 -0.64
C MET A 459 -4.49 -7.55 -0.36
N LEU A 460 -3.25 -8.06 -0.37
CA LEU A 460 -2.97 -9.45 -0.04
C LEU A 460 -3.20 -9.78 1.43
N ALA A 461 -2.66 -8.95 2.31
CA ALA A 461 -2.83 -9.12 3.75
C ALA A 461 -4.31 -9.05 4.15
N ASP A 462 -5.07 -8.15 3.52
CA ASP A 462 -6.52 -8.04 3.71
C ASP A 462 -7.24 -9.37 3.42
N GLN A 463 -6.89 -10.02 2.32
CA GLN A 463 -7.53 -11.25 1.85
C GLN A 463 -6.96 -12.54 2.46
N THR A 464 -5.91 -12.46 3.28
CA THR A 464 -5.27 -13.61 3.91
C THR A 464 -5.80 -13.82 5.33
N PRO A 465 -6.74 -14.78 5.55
CA PRO A 465 -7.42 -14.91 6.86
C PRO A 465 -6.49 -15.33 8.00
N GLU A 466 -5.37 -15.94 7.66
CA GLU A 466 -4.38 -16.47 8.60
C GLU A 466 -3.51 -15.37 9.22
N ILE A 467 -3.45 -14.19 8.60
CA ILE A 467 -2.77 -13.04 9.20
C ILE A 467 -3.59 -12.59 10.40
N ARG A 468 -3.06 -12.78 11.60
CA ARG A 468 -3.74 -12.54 12.87
C ARG A 468 -2.85 -11.81 13.86
N ASN A 469 -3.49 -11.23 14.85
CA ASN A 469 -2.77 -10.70 16.00
C ASN A 469 -2.14 -11.82 16.80
N ILE A 470 -0.86 -11.71 17.07
CA ILE A 470 -0.06 -12.72 17.79
C ILE A 470 -0.40 -12.85 19.28
N ASN A 471 -1.06 -11.85 19.82
CA ASN A 471 -1.48 -11.82 21.23
C ASN A 471 -2.99 -12.08 21.39
N ALA A 472 -3.73 -12.36 20.29
CA ALA A 472 -5.17 -12.61 20.31
C ALA A 472 -5.57 -13.99 20.82
#